data_334da064f6755b18e39c758fe04d2e55
#
_entry.id   334da064f6755b18e39c758fe04d2e55
#
_cell.length_a   1.000
_cell.length_b   1.000
_cell.length_c   1.000
_cell.angle_alpha   90.00
_cell.angle_beta   90.00
_cell.angle_gamma   90.00
#
_symmetry.space_group_name_H-M   'P 1'
#
loop_
_entity.id
_entity.type
_entity.pdbx_description
1 polymer ?
#
loop_
_entity_poly.entity_id
_entity_poly.type
_entity_poly.pdbx_seq_one_letter_code
_entity_poly.pdbx_strand_id
1 'polypeptide(L)'
;MRKLYLGVLTGALLLILAGCGGGSGDSPQASSSEPLGSSPDATQQVKLSAAAQVGKQLFFDQNLSGGKNMACATCHNPQFAYGPPNSLSVQLGSDPSVSGQRAAPSLRYKSMTPPYDDIAANPDGVTQNAPGGGFMWDGRATTLATQASLPLLNPLEMNNSSAANVVHAVQSASYAPLFQQAFGAGVFSNTDAAFTDIGLALQAFQQEDPSFQPYSSKFDLYLGNKIGGTLTAAELRGLALFNNTDNGAGCAACHFGGANFNGSVALMTDFTYQAIGAPRNDAQIPGNPNPIPSNANSAYYDMGLCGPLATIHPPGTANSGGGADQFTGVNVPDPYCGRFKVPTLRNVSTRTAFFHNGVFHSLVQVLNFYNTRDTNPEYWYPSTGGDTSQMVQNPSFALFPQAASGATAARFNDLPAQFQGNIDEELPLGQGQTDAGGTTAADGALPRPVHSAPQMTPQDIADVICFLNTLTDGYQPPATPPTSGACVN
;
A
#
# COMPACT_ATOMS: atom_id res chain seq x y z
N MET A 1 34.23 38.91 -5.96
CA MET A 1 35.59 38.70 -5.44
C MET A 1 35.50 37.86 -4.19
N ARG A 2 36.01 36.67 -4.21
CA ARG A 2 36.55 35.72 -3.23
C ARG A 2 36.16 34.30 -3.64
N LYS A 3 37.04 33.71 -4.32
CA LYS A 3 38.10 32.71 -4.09
C LYS A 3 37.53 31.28 -3.88
N LEU A 4 37.69 30.51 -4.99
CA LEU A 4 37.71 29.04 -5.05
C LEU A 4 38.72 28.47 -4.03
N TYR A 5 38.36 27.34 -3.43
CA TYR A 5 39.33 26.33 -2.97
C TYR A 5 39.01 24.96 -3.59
N LEU A 6 39.89 24.61 -4.50
CA LEU A 6 40.00 23.27 -5.07
C LEU A 6 40.96 22.47 -4.19
N GLY A 7 40.50 21.41 -3.57
CA GLY A 7 41.34 20.50 -2.79
C GLY A 7 41.40 19.11 -3.48
N VAL A 8 42.51 18.89 -4.16
CA VAL A 8 42.87 17.55 -4.70
C VAL A 8 43.51 16.75 -3.58
N LEU A 9 42.99 15.58 -3.26
CA LEU A 9 43.68 14.59 -2.42
C LEU A 9 43.93 13.33 -3.28
N THR A 10 45.19 13.21 -3.71
CA THR A 10 45.81 11.98 -4.20
C THR A 10 46.19 11.11 -3.02
N GLY A 11 45.67 9.90 -2.92
CA GLY A 11 46.02 8.89 -1.92
C GLY A 11 46.55 7.63 -2.58
N ALA A 12 47.79 7.29 -2.26
CA ALA A 12 48.60 6.28 -2.88
C ALA A 12 48.19 4.84 -2.57
N LEU A 13 48.33 3.98 -3.61
CA LEU A 13 48.21 2.54 -3.57
C LEU A 13 49.51 1.93 -3.00
N LEU A 14 49.42 1.25 -1.84
CA LEU A 14 50.54 0.42 -1.33
C LEU A 14 50.27 -1.05 -1.67
N LEU A 15 51.09 -1.56 -2.59
CA LEU A 15 51.29 -3.00 -2.80
C LEU A 15 52.24 -3.54 -1.74
N ILE A 16 51.84 -4.56 -1.01
CA ILE A 16 52.75 -5.36 -0.18
C ILE A 16 52.86 -6.75 -0.81
N LEU A 17 53.98 -7.03 -1.39
CA LEU A 17 54.45 -8.37 -1.77
C LEU A 17 55.30 -8.93 -0.61
N ALA A 18 54.97 -10.09 -0.12
CA ALA A 18 55.84 -11.00 0.61
C ALA A 18 55.26 -12.39 0.42
N GLY A 19 55.92 -13.42 0.03
CA GLY A 19 57.27 -13.87 0.19
C GLY A 19 57.16 -15.38 0.42
N CYS A 20 57.67 -16.21 -0.52
CA CYS A 20 57.71 -17.67 -0.47
C CYS A 20 58.46 -18.21 0.73
N GLY A 21 57.89 -19.22 1.42
CA GLY A 21 58.60 -20.12 2.32
C GLY A 21 58.08 -21.55 2.12
N GLY A 22 58.93 -22.43 1.64
CA GLY A 22 58.62 -23.83 1.37
C GLY A 22 58.62 -24.68 2.65
N GLY A 23 57.78 -25.69 2.70
CA GLY A 23 57.77 -26.77 3.67
C GLY A 23 57.05 -27.97 3.10
N SER A 24 57.83 -29.02 2.86
CA SER A 24 57.40 -30.33 2.38
C SER A 24 56.65 -31.11 3.46
N GLY A 25 55.65 -31.87 3.04
CA GLY A 25 55.17 -33.01 3.82
C GLY A 25 53.67 -33.29 3.72
N ASP A 26 53.39 -34.47 3.19
CA ASP A 26 52.19 -35.30 3.34
C ASP A 26 50.91 -34.96 2.57
N SER A 27 50.68 -35.79 1.56
CA SER A 27 49.40 -35.97 0.89
C SER A 27 48.39 -36.71 1.82
N PRO A 28 47.22 -36.16 2.01
CA PRO A 28 46.06 -36.97 2.40
C PRO A 28 45.28 -37.42 1.17
N GLN A 29 44.90 -38.68 1.20
CA GLN A 29 44.07 -39.39 0.23
C GLN A 29 42.81 -38.66 -0.21
N ALA A 30 42.45 -38.85 -1.47
CA ALA A 30 41.18 -38.55 -2.05
C ALA A 30 40.04 -39.18 -1.21
N SER A 31 39.28 -38.37 -0.52
CA SER A 31 38.00 -38.78 0.03
C SER A 31 36.93 -38.63 -1.07
N SER A 32 36.21 -39.71 -1.26
CA SER A 32 35.08 -39.95 -2.11
C SER A 32 34.14 -38.73 -2.20
N SER A 33 33.83 -38.32 -3.42
CA SER A 33 32.72 -37.41 -3.74
C SER A 33 31.40 -37.98 -3.23
N GLU A 34 30.88 -37.45 -2.13
CA GLU A 34 29.47 -37.61 -1.82
C GLU A 34 28.65 -36.87 -2.85
N PRO A 35 27.52 -37.44 -3.33
CA PRO A 35 26.61 -36.71 -4.21
C PRO A 35 26.02 -35.53 -3.43
N LEU A 36 26.07 -34.34 -4.03
CA LEU A 36 25.37 -33.14 -3.57
C LEU A 36 23.93 -33.53 -3.26
N GLY A 37 23.63 -33.48 -1.97
CA GLY A 37 22.35 -33.90 -1.41
C GLY A 37 21.17 -33.23 -2.08
N SER A 38 20.17 -34.08 -2.27
CA SER A 38 18.78 -33.80 -2.53
C SER A 38 18.33 -32.40 -2.11
N SER A 39 17.60 -31.77 -3.02
CA SER A 39 16.78 -30.57 -2.76
C SER A 39 16.10 -30.65 -1.38
N PRO A 40 16.03 -29.54 -0.62
CA PRO A 40 15.29 -29.55 0.62
C PRO A 40 13.85 -29.98 0.32
N ASP A 41 13.44 -31.03 1.01
CA ASP A 41 12.11 -31.61 0.95
C ASP A 41 11.06 -30.50 1.20
N ALA A 42 10.17 -30.31 0.23
CA ALA A 42 9.17 -29.23 0.17
C ALA A 42 8.01 -29.41 1.18
N THR A 43 8.22 -30.11 2.30
CA THR A 43 7.18 -30.48 3.27
C THR A 43 7.53 -30.26 4.73
N GLN A 44 8.37 -29.31 5.09
CA GLN A 44 8.30 -28.82 6.46
C GLN A 44 7.06 -27.92 6.58
N GLN A 45 5.93 -28.50 6.94
CA GLN A 45 4.77 -27.73 7.40
C GLN A 45 5.23 -26.89 8.58
N VAL A 46 5.20 -25.55 8.40
CA VAL A 46 5.48 -24.64 9.52
C VAL A 46 4.48 -24.95 10.62
N LYS A 47 4.98 -25.41 11.77
CA LYS A 47 4.14 -25.73 12.91
C LYS A 47 3.74 -24.41 13.59
N LEU A 48 2.51 -23.98 13.36
CA LEU A 48 1.95 -22.81 14.02
C LEU A 48 1.94 -23.00 15.56
N SER A 49 2.21 -21.94 16.30
CA SER A 49 2.00 -21.88 17.75
C SER A 49 0.53 -22.12 18.09
N ALA A 50 0.21 -22.44 19.35
CA ALA A 50 -1.17 -22.58 19.80
C ALA A 50 -1.97 -21.28 19.57
N ALA A 51 -1.35 -20.11 19.78
CA ALA A 51 -1.95 -18.82 19.50
C ALA A 51 -2.29 -18.64 18.01
N ALA A 52 -1.36 -18.98 17.12
CA ALA A 52 -1.59 -18.87 15.67
C ALA A 52 -2.63 -19.90 15.18
N GLN A 53 -2.66 -21.10 15.75
CA GLN A 53 -3.67 -22.10 15.41
C GLN A 53 -5.08 -21.64 15.79
N VAL A 54 -5.27 -21.09 16.99
CA VAL A 54 -6.57 -20.54 17.38
C VAL A 54 -6.89 -19.25 16.62
N GLY A 55 -5.89 -18.43 16.32
CA GLY A 55 -6.04 -17.25 15.45
C GLY A 55 -6.57 -17.61 14.07
N LYS A 56 -6.14 -18.75 13.52
CA LYS A 56 -6.68 -19.29 12.26
C LYS A 56 -8.15 -19.67 12.40
N GLN A 57 -8.56 -20.31 13.49
CA GLN A 57 -9.99 -20.63 13.74
C GLN A 57 -10.82 -19.35 13.82
N LEU A 58 -10.37 -18.36 14.60
CA LEU A 58 -11.01 -17.04 14.74
C LEU A 58 -11.18 -16.32 13.39
N PHE A 59 -10.16 -16.38 12.54
CA PHE A 59 -10.16 -15.68 11.24
C PHE A 59 -11.27 -16.16 10.30
N PHE A 60 -11.67 -17.44 10.40
CA PHE A 60 -12.71 -18.04 9.57
C PHE A 60 -14.05 -18.22 10.27
N ASP A 61 -14.18 -17.85 11.55
CA ASP A 61 -15.42 -18.06 12.31
C ASP A 61 -16.43 -16.93 12.07
N GLN A 62 -17.53 -17.25 11.41
CA GLN A 62 -18.63 -16.30 11.16
C GLN A 62 -19.43 -15.96 12.43
N ASN A 63 -19.37 -16.79 13.48
CA ASN A 63 -20.06 -16.52 14.74
C ASN A 63 -19.44 -15.35 15.51
N LEU A 64 -18.27 -14.87 15.10
CA LEU A 64 -17.63 -13.69 15.69
C LEU A 64 -18.24 -12.35 15.22
N SER A 65 -19.18 -12.35 14.29
CA SER A 65 -19.92 -11.14 13.95
C SER A 65 -21.27 -11.06 14.69
N GLY A 66 -21.78 -9.85 14.88
CA GLY A 66 -23.08 -9.62 15.55
C GLY A 66 -24.24 -10.32 14.84
N GLY A 67 -24.21 -10.39 13.51
CA GLY A 67 -25.17 -11.14 12.69
C GLY A 67 -24.86 -12.63 12.53
N LYS A 68 -23.72 -13.12 13.02
CA LYS A 68 -23.24 -14.51 12.87
C LYS A 68 -23.15 -14.97 11.40
N ASN A 69 -22.80 -14.07 10.52
CA ASN A 69 -22.79 -14.27 9.06
C ASN A 69 -21.51 -13.78 8.38
N MET A 70 -20.54 -13.26 9.15
CA MET A 70 -19.33 -12.65 8.64
C MET A 70 -18.11 -13.07 9.47
N ALA A 71 -17.05 -13.46 8.79
CA ALA A 71 -15.72 -13.69 9.36
C ALA A 71 -14.71 -12.68 8.79
N CYS A 72 -13.49 -12.63 9.32
CA CYS A 72 -12.40 -11.84 8.72
C CYS A 72 -12.19 -12.23 7.25
N ALA A 73 -12.24 -13.54 6.95
CA ALA A 73 -12.10 -14.09 5.61
C ALA A 73 -13.21 -13.65 4.62
N THR A 74 -14.31 -13.09 5.08
CA THR A 74 -15.39 -12.56 4.22
C THR A 74 -14.90 -11.37 3.40
N CYS A 75 -14.16 -10.44 4.04
CA CYS A 75 -13.58 -9.26 3.40
C CYS A 75 -12.10 -9.45 3.06
N HIS A 76 -11.41 -10.37 3.74
CA HIS A 76 -10.00 -10.68 3.57
C HIS A 76 -9.81 -12.12 3.08
N ASN A 77 -10.22 -12.38 1.82
CA ASN A 77 -10.25 -13.73 1.27
C ASN A 77 -8.84 -14.19 0.85
N PRO A 78 -8.38 -15.37 1.33
CA PRO A 78 -7.05 -15.91 0.98
C PRO A 78 -6.79 -16.03 -0.53
N GLN A 79 -7.81 -16.34 -1.33
CA GLN A 79 -7.71 -16.48 -2.78
C GLN A 79 -7.43 -15.14 -3.50
N PHE A 80 -7.71 -14.02 -2.84
CA PHE A 80 -7.47 -12.67 -3.32
C PHE A 80 -6.35 -11.97 -2.52
N ALA A 81 -5.32 -12.72 -2.16
CA ALA A 81 -4.20 -12.25 -1.35
C ALA A 81 -4.66 -11.63 -0.02
N TYR A 82 -5.66 -12.21 0.64
CA TYR A 82 -6.30 -11.67 1.83
C TYR A 82 -6.86 -10.25 1.63
N GLY A 83 -7.29 -9.94 0.42
CA GLY A 83 -8.03 -8.75 0.05
C GLY A 83 -9.49 -9.06 -0.26
N PRO A 84 -10.27 -8.06 -0.73
CA PRO A 84 -11.68 -8.22 -1.07
C PRO A 84 -11.90 -9.23 -2.22
N PRO A 85 -12.93 -10.10 -2.11
CA PRO A 85 -13.24 -11.09 -3.14
C PRO A 85 -14.14 -10.53 -4.26
N ASN A 86 -14.46 -9.26 -4.25
CA ASN A 86 -15.42 -8.61 -5.16
C ASN A 86 -14.94 -7.20 -5.54
N SER A 87 -15.69 -6.53 -6.43
CA SER A 87 -15.38 -5.21 -6.96
C SER A 87 -16.06 -4.05 -6.20
N LEU A 88 -16.60 -4.29 -5.01
CA LEU A 88 -17.18 -3.21 -4.22
C LEU A 88 -16.10 -2.23 -3.78
N SER A 89 -16.36 -0.94 -3.88
CA SER A 89 -15.47 0.12 -3.38
C SER A 89 -15.17 -0.06 -1.89
N VAL A 90 -16.21 -0.36 -1.12
CA VAL A 90 -16.17 -0.69 0.31
C VAL A 90 -17.00 -1.94 0.57
N GLN A 91 -16.61 -2.75 1.54
CA GLN A 91 -17.30 -4.01 1.82
C GLN A 91 -18.55 -3.79 2.67
N LEU A 92 -19.57 -4.63 2.44
CA LEU A 92 -20.78 -4.63 3.28
C LEU A 92 -20.46 -5.11 4.69
N GLY A 93 -21.19 -4.60 5.66
CA GLY A 93 -21.12 -5.03 7.05
C GLY A 93 -21.88 -6.33 7.34
N SER A 94 -21.79 -6.81 8.58
CA SER A 94 -22.60 -7.92 9.10
C SER A 94 -24.11 -7.62 9.07
N ASP A 95 -24.49 -6.35 9.19
CA ASP A 95 -25.75 -5.85 8.70
C ASP A 95 -25.57 -5.46 7.22
N PRO A 96 -26.23 -6.16 6.26
CA PRO A 96 -26.02 -5.91 4.84
C PRO A 96 -26.60 -4.57 4.34
N SER A 97 -27.31 -3.84 5.19
CA SER A 97 -27.83 -2.50 4.88
C SER A 97 -26.77 -1.40 5.08
N VAL A 98 -25.63 -1.73 5.69
CA VAL A 98 -24.51 -0.80 5.92
C VAL A 98 -23.24 -1.31 5.27
N SER A 99 -22.29 -0.42 5.05
CA SER A 99 -20.98 -0.76 4.52
C SER A 99 -19.87 -0.03 5.29
N GLY A 100 -18.65 -0.56 5.18
CA GLY A 100 -17.45 0.13 5.64
C GLY A 100 -17.28 1.49 4.96
N GLN A 101 -16.37 2.28 5.50
CA GLN A 101 -16.11 3.64 5.00
C GLN A 101 -14.86 3.72 4.10
N ARG A 102 -14.05 2.66 4.08
CA ARG A 102 -12.80 2.59 3.31
C ARG A 102 -12.65 1.23 2.63
N ALA A 103 -11.93 1.22 1.53
CA ALA A 103 -11.57 -0.01 0.82
C ALA A 103 -10.77 -0.95 1.73
N ALA A 104 -11.18 -2.21 1.81
CA ALA A 104 -10.47 -3.22 2.59
C ALA A 104 -9.08 -3.48 1.97
N PRO A 105 -7.97 -3.34 2.70
CA PRO A 105 -6.63 -3.63 2.19
C PRO A 105 -6.37 -5.14 2.19
N SER A 106 -5.37 -5.58 1.41
CA SER A 106 -4.78 -6.91 1.61
C SER A 106 -4.14 -7.00 2.99
N LEU A 107 -4.23 -8.18 3.64
CA LEU A 107 -3.52 -8.45 4.88
C LEU A 107 -2.14 -9.08 4.66
N ARG A 108 -1.76 -9.41 3.42
CA ARG A 108 -0.40 -9.88 3.15
C ARG A 108 0.64 -8.84 3.54
N TYR A 109 1.76 -9.30 4.08
CA TYR A 109 2.93 -8.50 4.48
C TYR A 109 2.68 -7.46 5.58
N LYS A 110 1.54 -7.53 6.29
CA LYS A 110 1.23 -6.56 7.36
C LYS A 110 2.13 -6.68 8.59
N SER A 111 2.64 -7.87 8.87
CA SER A 111 3.60 -8.08 9.97
C SER A 111 4.89 -7.27 9.83
N MET A 112 5.20 -6.77 8.63
CA MET A 112 6.37 -5.94 8.36
C MET A 112 6.11 -4.43 8.54
N THR A 113 4.87 -4.03 8.83
CA THR A 113 4.51 -2.62 9.05
C THR A 113 5.12 -2.14 10.36
N PRO A 114 5.95 -1.06 10.36
CA PRO A 114 6.48 -0.49 11.58
C PRO A 114 5.37 0.17 12.42
N PRO A 115 5.58 0.38 13.72
CA PRO A 115 4.71 1.25 14.52
C PRO A 115 4.57 2.64 13.90
N TYR A 116 3.46 3.32 14.17
CA TYR A 116 3.28 4.70 13.74
C TYR A 116 4.27 5.63 14.45
N ASP A 117 4.88 6.51 13.66
CA ASP A 117 5.75 7.58 14.14
C ASP A 117 5.56 8.82 13.24
N ASP A 118 5.46 10.01 13.84
CA ASP A 118 5.34 11.29 13.11
C ASP A 118 6.60 11.67 12.35
N ILE A 119 7.73 11.13 12.76
CA ILE A 119 9.05 11.38 12.21
C ILE A 119 9.76 10.08 11.81
N ALA A 120 9.01 9.12 11.29
CA ALA A 120 9.56 7.86 10.84
C ALA A 120 10.71 8.10 9.84
N ALA A 121 11.81 7.38 10.03
CA ALA A 121 12.89 7.38 9.05
C ALA A 121 12.40 6.73 7.76
N ASN A 122 12.55 7.42 6.63
CA ASN A 122 12.18 6.86 5.35
C ASN A 122 13.07 5.65 5.01
N PRO A 123 12.52 4.46 4.72
CA PRO A 123 13.30 3.26 4.41
C PRO A 123 14.18 3.39 3.17
N ASP A 124 13.90 4.32 2.27
CA ASP A 124 14.71 4.57 1.07
C ASP A 124 15.99 5.37 1.34
N GLY A 125 16.20 5.82 2.58
CA GLY A 125 17.37 6.61 3.01
C GLY A 125 17.33 8.08 2.60
N VAL A 126 16.23 8.57 2.04
CA VAL A 126 15.98 9.99 1.86
C VAL A 126 15.74 10.60 3.24
N THR A 127 16.51 11.64 3.58
CA THR A 127 16.69 12.18 4.93
C THR A 127 15.49 12.97 5.49
N GLN A 128 14.34 12.96 4.82
CA GLN A 128 13.17 13.66 5.31
C GLN A 128 12.34 12.72 6.21
N ASN A 129 12.28 13.07 7.49
CA ASN A 129 11.37 12.43 8.42
C ASN A 129 9.95 12.85 8.10
N ALA A 130 9.06 11.87 7.92
CA ALA A 130 7.65 12.07 7.60
C ALA A 130 6.80 11.13 8.47
N PRO A 131 5.50 11.40 8.65
CA PRO A 131 4.62 10.43 9.28
C PRO A 131 4.69 9.09 8.55
N GLY A 132 4.84 8.01 9.30
CA GLY A 132 4.99 6.67 8.71
C GLY A 132 4.53 5.55 9.65
N GLY A 133 4.33 4.35 9.11
CA GLY A 133 3.98 3.17 9.89
C GLY A 133 2.52 3.12 10.34
N GLY A 134 2.24 2.35 11.40
CA GLY A 134 0.89 2.11 11.91
C GLY A 134 0.00 1.28 10.98
N PHE A 135 -1.10 0.79 11.49
CA PHE A 135 -2.08 -0.01 10.74
C PHE A 135 -3.31 0.82 10.39
N MET A 136 -4.17 0.31 9.52
CA MET A 136 -5.22 1.02 8.80
C MET A 136 -4.68 2.03 7.78
N TRP A 137 -5.56 2.71 7.04
CA TRP A 137 -5.20 3.75 6.08
C TRP A 137 -4.68 5.04 6.74
N ASP A 138 -4.99 5.21 8.03
CA ASP A 138 -4.71 6.41 8.84
C ASP A 138 -3.79 6.14 10.04
N GLY A 139 -3.18 4.97 10.14
CA GLY A 139 -2.21 4.66 11.19
C GLY A 139 -2.77 4.49 12.61
N ARG A 140 -4.09 4.62 12.80
CA ARG A 140 -4.73 4.69 14.13
C ARG A 140 -4.54 3.47 15.03
N ALA A 141 -4.18 2.32 14.47
CA ALA A 141 -3.82 1.15 15.24
C ALA A 141 -2.29 0.98 15.29
N THR A 142 -1.74 0.91 16.49
CA THR A 142 -0.28 0.86 16.71
C THR A 142 0.29 -0.53 16.56
N THR A 143 -0.53 -1.58 16.73
CA THR A 143 -0.11 -2.98 16.60
C THR A 143 -1.08 -3.74 15.70
N LEU A 144 -0.62 -4.86 15.16
CA LEU A 144 -1.47 -5.75 14.36
C LEU A 144 -2.59 -6.37 15.20
N ALA A 145 -2.33 -6.67 16.49
CA ALA A 145 -3.35 -7.15 17.43
C ALA A 145 -4.46 -6.13 17.65
N THR A 146 -4.08 -4.87 17.90
CA THR A 146 -5.06 -3.77 18.05
C THR A 146 -5.85 -3.60 16.76
N GLN A 147 -5.19 -3.61 15.61
CA GLN A 147 -5.87 -3.49 14.31
C GLN A 147 -6.88 -4.61 14.11
N ALA A 148 -6.50 -5.87 14.39
CA ALA A 148 -7.37 -7.04 14.19
C ALA A 148 -8.63 -7.03 15.10
N SER A 149 -8.57 -6.32 16.23
CA SER A 149 -9.69 -6.20 17.16
C SER A 149 -10.71 -5.14 16.74
N LEU A 150 -10.32 -4.10 16.00
CA LEU A 150 -11.20 -2.98 15.65
C LEU A 150 -12.43 -3.39 14.83
N PRO A 151 -12.32 -4.23 13.77
CA PRO A 151 -13.47 -4.65 12.99
C PRO A 151 -14.53 -5.40 13.79
N LEU A 152 -14.14 -6.13 14.84
CA LEU A 152 -15.05 -6.92 15.67
C LEU A 152 -16.16 -6.07 16.28
N LEU A 153 -15.83 -4.85 16.71
CA LEU A 153 -16.77 -3.93 17.37
C LEU A 153 -17.31 -2.83 16.45
N ASN A 154 -16.78 -2.71 15.23
CA ASN A 154 -17.22 -1.67 14.29
C ASN A 154 -18.64 -1.97 13.80
N PRO A 155 -19.62 -1.07 14.01
CA PRO A 155 -21.01 -1.28 13.59
C PRO A 155 -21.17 -1.38 12.06
N LEU A 156 -20.24 -0.84 11.30
CA LEU A 156 -20.22 -0.89 9.82
C LEU A 156 -19.49 -2.12 9.27
N GLU A 157 -18.90 -2.96 10.14
CA GLU A 157 -18.17 -4.16 9.79
C GLU A 157 -18.76 -5.39 10.48
N MET A 158 -18.14 -5.93 11.55
CA MET A 158 -18.61 -7.13 12.22
C MET A 158 -19.73 -6.89 13.25
N ASN A 159 -19.99 -5.66 13.66
CA ASN A 159 -21.16 -5.20 14.37
C ASN A 159 -21.48 -5.92 15.69
N ASN A 160 -20.48 -6.25 16.50
CA ASN A 160 -20.76 -6.71 17.86
C ASN A 160 -21.03 -5.51 18.78
N SER A 161 -22.03 -5.64 19.63
CA SER A 161 -22.41 -4.58 20.57
C SER A 161 -21.42 -4.42 21.73
N SER A 162 -20.54 -5.41 21.98
CA SER A 162 -19.53 -5.35 23.05
C SER A 162 -18.43 -6.41 22.86
N ALA A 163 -17.28 -6.16 23.51
CA ALA A 163 -16.20 -7.14 23.63
C ALA A 163 -16.69 -8.42 24.36
N ALA A 164 -17.59 -8.30 25.33
CA ALA A 164 -18.16 -9.43 26.05
C ALA A 164 -18.89 -10.41 25.11
N ASN A 165 -19.60 -9.91 24.10
CA ASN A 165 -20.29 -10.77 23.13
C ASN A 165 -19.28 -11.56 22.28
N VAL A 166 -18.20 -10.94 21.86
CA VAL A 166 -17.12 -11.63 21.12
C VAL A 166 -16.46 -12.70 21.97
N VAL A 167 -16.09 -12.36 23.22
CA VAL A 167 -15.47 -13.31 24.17
C VAL A 167 -16.40 -14.48 24.44
N HIS A 168 -17.72 -14.22 24.62
CA HIS A 168 -18.70 -15.27 24.83
C HIS A 168 -18.83 -16.20 23.60
N ALA A 169 -18.76 -15.66 22.39
CA ALA A 169 -18.75 -16.45 21.17
C ALA A 169 -17.54 -17.38 21.13
N VAL A 170 -16.34 -16.87 21.43
CA VAL A 170 -15.10 -17.67 21.50
C VAL A 170 -15.18 -18.73 22.60
N GLN A 171 -15.68 -18.38 23.78
CA GLN A 171 -15.86 -19.31 24.92
C GLN A 171 -16.81 -20.47 24.59
N SER A 172 -17.80 -20.20 23.74
CA SER A 172 -18.79 -21.19 23.30
C SER A 172 -18.37 -21.99 22.07
N ALA A 173 -17.26 -21.64 21.44
CA ALA A 173 -16.80 -22.26 20.22
C ALA A 173 -16.10 -23.62 20.49
N SER A 174 -16.10 -24.51 19.50
CA SER A 174 -15.42 -25.81 19.58
C SER A 174 -13.91 -25.71 19.81
N TYR A 175 -13.30 -24.58 19.44
CA TYR A 175 -11.88 -24.28 19.64
C TYR A 175 -11.56 -23.55 20.96
N ALA A 176 -12.53 -23.34 21.87
CA ALA A 176 -12.29 -22.76 23.18
C ALA A 176 -11.18 -23.48 24.00
N PRO A 177 -11.08 -24.81 23.99
CA PRO A 177 -9.95 -25.49 24.64
C PRO A 177 -8.58 -25.13 24.07
N LEU A 178 -8.48 -24.89 22.76
CA LEU A 178 -7.25 -24.44 22.11
C LEU A 178 -6.90 -23.00 22.51
N PHE A 179 -7.91 -22.13 22.67
CA PHE A 179 -7.75 -20.78 23.17
C PHE A 179 -7.23 -20.79 24.63
N GLN A 180 -7.79 -21.67 25.49
CA GLN A 180 -7.29 -21.87 26.84
C GLN A 180 -5.86 -22.46 26.88
N GLN A 181 -5.51 -23.31 25.94
CA GLN A 181 -4.14 -23.81 25.80
C GLN A 181 -3.15 -22.72 25.46
N ALA A 182 -3.55 -21.76 24.61
CA ALA A 182 -2.70 -20.67 24.17
C ALA A 182 -2.51 -19.58 25.25
N PHE A 183 -3.58 -19.22 25.98
CA PHE A 183 -3.60 -18.05 26.86
C PHE A 183 -3.87 -18.37 28.34
N GLY A 184 -3.97 -19.64 28.67
CA GLY A 184 -4.18 -20.13 30.04
C GLY A 184 -5.62 -20.57 30.33
N ALA A 185 -5.78 -21.53 31.22
CA ALA A 185 -7.08 -22.12 31.55
C ALA A 185 -8.11 -21.11 32.08
N GLY A 186 -7.63 -20.05 32.73
CA GLY A 186 -8.46 -18.98 33.29
C GLY A 186 -8.74 -17.81 32.35
N VAL A 187 -8.39 -17.87 31.07
CA VAL A 187 -8.44 -16.73 30.13
C VAL A 187 -9.80 -16.05 30.07
N PHE A 188 -10.90 -16.79 30.20
CA PHE A 188 -12.26 -16.25 30.15
C PHE A 188 -12.75 -15.62 31.47
N SER A 189 -11.93 -15.60 32.52
CA SER A 189 -12.31 -14.97 33.81
C SER A 189 -12.25 -13.45 33.78
N ASN A 190 -11.56 -12.86 32.79
CA ASN A 190 -11.48 -11.43 32.57
C ASN A 190 -11.76 -11.13 31.08
N THR A 191 -12.88 -10.46 30.83
CA THR A 191 -13.35 -10.16 29.48
C THR A 191 -12.38 -9.28 28.68
N ASP A 192 -11.82 -8.23 29.29
CA ASP A 192 -10.93 -7.30 28.57
C ASP A 192 -9.61 -7.98 28.20
N ALA A 193 -9.07 -8.78 29.12
CA ALA A 193 -7.88 -9.59 28.82
C ALA A 193 -8.16 -10.61 27.71
N ALA A 194 -9.28 -11.34 27.80
CA ALA A 194 -9.66 -12.33 26.77
C ALA A 194 -9.89 -11.67 25.40
N PHE A 195 -10.47 -10.47 25.35
CA PHE A 195 -10.64 -9.72 24.09
C PHE A 195 -9.28 -9.28 23.52
N THR A 196 -8.35 -8.86 24.37
CA THR A 196 -6.97 -8.57 23.97
C THR A 196 -6.29 -9.81 23.40
N ASP A 197 -6.45 -10.96 24.05
CA ASP A 197 -5.88 -12.25 23.62
C ASP A 197 -6.46 -12.72 22.27
N ILE A 198 -7.71 -12.39 21.94
CA ILE A 198 -8.30 -12.61 20.60
C ILE A 198 -7.50 -11.83 19.54
N GLY A 199 -7.19 -10.56 19.81
CA GLY A 199 -6.34 -9.75 18.91
C GLY A 199 -4.94 -10.34 18.77
N LEU A 200 -4.32 -10.79 19.86
CA LEU A 200 -3.00 -11.45 19.85
C LEU A 200 -3.01 -12.77 19.07
N ALA A 201 -4.07 -13.55 19.16
CA ALA A 201 -4.22 -14.78 18.38
C ALA A 201 -4.30 -14.49 16.88
N LEU A 202 -5.12 -13.49 16.48
CA LEU A 202 -5.24 -13.05 15.08
C LEU A 202 -3.91 -12.48 14.55
N GLN A 203 -3.16 -11.76 15.36
CA GLN A 203 -1.81 -11.32 15.05
C GLN A 203 -0.87 -12.50 14.84
N ALA A 204 -0.84 -13.47 15.76
CA ALA A 204 0.01 -14.64 15.66
C ALA A 204 -0.27 -15.43 14.38
N PHE A 205 -1.53 -15.61 14.01
CA PHE A 205 -1.89 -16.26 12.74
C PHE A 205 -1.33 -15.50 11.53
N GLN A 206 -1.46 -14.18 11.48
CA GLN A 206 -0.96 -13.37 10.38
C GLN A 206 0.59 -13.31 10.32
N GLN A 207 1.26 -13.50 11.45
CA GLN A 207 2.73 -13.50 11.52
C GLN A 207 3.35 -14.85 11.19
N GLU A 208 2.70 -15.95 11.59
CA GLU A 208 3.28 -17.29 11.54
C GLU A 208 2.82 -18.10 10.32
N ASP A 209 1.60 -17.87 9.79
CA ASP A 209 1.14 -18.62 8.62
C ASP A 209 1.80 -18.08 7.34
N PRO A 210 2.57 -18.93 6.60
CA PRO A 210 3.34 -18.50 5.43
C PRO A 210 2.49 -17.88 4.33
N SER A 211 1.19 -18.13 4.30
CA SER A 211 0.28 -17.59 3.29
C SER A 211 0.14 -16.06 3.35
N PHE A 212 0.50 -15.43 4.50
CA PHE A 212 0.53 -13.98 4.62
C PHE A 212 1.84 -13.34 4.11
N GLN A 213 2.91 -14.12 3.95
CA GLN A 213 4.22 -13.64 3.54
C GLN A 213 4.90 -14.63 2.58
N PRO A 214 4.27 -14.98 1.45
CA PRO A 214 4.75 -16.08 0.60
C PRO A 214 6.02 -15.75 -0.17
N TYR A 215 6.31 -14.47 -0.50
CA TYR A 215 7.46 -14.04 -1.32
C TYR A 215 7.67 -14.92 -2.53
N SER A 216 6.61 -15.18 -3.27
CA SER A 216 6.55 -16.16 -4.37
C SER A 216 6.13 -15.52 -5.69
N SER A 217 6.30 -14.21 -5.84
CA SER A 217 6.03 -13.52 -7.08
C SER A 217 7.13 -13.70 -8.12
N LYS A 218 6.85 -13.41 -9.38
CA LYS A 218 7.86 -13.38 -10.45
C LYS A 218 8.97 -12.40 -10.14
N PHE A 219 8.62 -11.25 -9.55
CA PHE A 219 9.59 -10.23 -9.15
C PHE A 219 10.52 -10.70 -8.02
N ASP A 220 10.03 -11.53 -7.07
CA ASP A 220 10.88 -12.15 -6.06
C ASP A 220 11.92 -13.10 -6.68
N LEU A 221 11.52 -13.87 -7.69
CA LEU A 221 12.45 -14.72 -8.44
C LEU A 221 13.49 -13.88 -9.20
N TYR A 222 13.06 -12.77 -9.81
CA TYR A 222 13.94 -11.83 -10.51
C TYR A 222 14.97 -11.21 -9.56
N LEU A 223 14.54 -10.64 -8.44
CA LEU A 223 15.43 -10.05 -7.43
C LEU A 223 16.40 -11.07 -6.84
N GLY A 224 15.95 -12.30 -6.66
CA GLY A 224 16.77 -13.41 -6.14
C GLY A 224 17.65 -14.07 -7.23
N ASN A 225 17.63 -13.59 -8.46
CA ASN A 225 18.31 -14.20 -9.61
C ASN A 225 18.02 -15.72 -9.73
N LYS A 226 16.76 -16.11 -9.53
CA LYS A 226 16.32 -17.50 -9.56
C LYS A 226 15.75 -17.89 -10.91
N ILE A 227 15.78 -19.19 -11.21
CA ILE A 227 15.19 -19.76 -12.43
C ILE A 227 13.70 -19.39 -12.49
N GLY A 228 13.24 -18.93 -13.65
CA GLY A 228 11.87 -18.46 -13.87
C GLY A 228 11.64 -16.98 -13.57
N GLY A 229 12.61 -16.28 -12.96
CA GLY A 229 12.53 -14.85 -12.65
C GLY A 229 12.87 -13.92 -13.82
N THR A 230 13.06 -14.41 -15.05
CA THR A 230 13.36 -13.55 -16.20
C THR A 230 12.16 -12.67 -16.54
N LEU A 231 12.36 -11.36 -16.50
CA LEU A 231 11.33 -10.40 -16.91
C LEU A 231 11.31 -10.28 -18.44
N THR A 232 10.12 -10.11 -19.00
CA THR A 232 9.92 -9.80 -20.43
C THR A 232 10.39 -8.38 -20.75
N ALA A 233 10.53 -8.04 -22.03
CA ALA A 233 10.90 -6.68 -22.44
C ALA A 233 9.89 -5.62 -21.98
N ALA A 234 8.59 -5.92 -21.96
CA ALA A 234 7.54 -5.03 -21.46
C ALA A 234 7.64 -4.83 -19.94
N GLU A 235 7.83 -5.92 -19.18
CA GLU A 235 8.01 -5.86 -17.73
C GLU A 235 9.28 -5.08 -17.34
N LEU A 236 10.38 -5.22 -18.09
CA LEU A 236 11.63 -4.46 -17.87
C LEU A 236 11.45 -2.97 -18.18
N ARG A 237 10.73 -2.61 -19.27
CA ARG A 237 10.40 -1.21 -19.54
C ARG A 237 9.50 -0.63 -18.44
N GLY A 238 8.49 -1.40 -18.00
CA GLY A 238 7.63 -1.01 -16.90
C GLY A 238 8.38 -0.79 -15.59
N LEU A 239 9.32 -1.68 -15.25
CA LEU A 239 10.20 -1.52 -14.08
C LEU A 239 11.09 -0.27 -14.21
N ALA A 240 11.64 -0.02 -15.39
CA ALA A 240 12.47 1.16 -15.64
C ALA A 240 11.65 2.46 -15.49
N LEU A 241 10.42 2.52 -16.04
CA LEU A 241 9.50 3.63 -15.86
C LEU A 241 9.10 3.83 -14.39
N PHE A 242 8.80 2.74 -13.69
CA PHE A 242 8.42 2.76 -12.28
C PHE A 242 9.51 3.37 -11.39
N ASN A 243 10.78 3.06 -11.66
CA ASN A 243 11.93 3.53 -10.88
C ASN A 243 12.46 4.91 -11.30
N ASN A 244 12.15 5.36 -12.51
CA ASN A 244 12.71 6.61 -13.05
C ASN A 244 11.92 7.82 -12.55
N THR A 245 12.54 8.61 -11.67
CA THR A 245 11.97 9.84 -11.11
C THR A 245 12.09 11.04 -12.05
N ASP A 246 13.05 11.04 -12.98
CA ASP A 246 13.34 12.23 -13.81
C ASP A 246 12.42 12.34 -15.04
N ASN A 247 12.20 11.25 -15.76
CA ASN A 247 11.43 11.20 -17.00
C ASN A 247 10.48 10.02 -17.09
N GLY A 248 10.32 9.26 -16.00
CA GLY A 248 9.45 8.10 -15.90
C GLY A 248 8.22 8.36 -15.04
N ALA A 249 7.69 7.31 -14.46
CA ALA A 249 6.52 7.39 -13.59
C ALA A 249 6.84 7.74 -12.13
N GLY A 250 8.11 7.59 -11.70
CA GLY A 250 8.57 7.94 -10.35
C GLY A 250 7.90 7.22 -9.18
N CYS A 251 7.19 6.12 -9.44
CA CYS A 251 6.39 5.41 -8.44
C CYS A 251 7.24 4.90 -7.26
N ALA A 252 8.50 4.57 -7.54
CA ALA A 252 9.46 4.06 -6.55
C ALA A 252 9.81 5.08 -5.46
N ALA A 253 9.49 6.36 -5.62
CA ALA A 253 9.67 7.37 -4.58
C ALA A 253 8.87 7.06 -3.30
N CYS A 254 7.67 6.47 -3.45
CA CYS A 254 6.81 6.05 -2.34
C CYS A 254 6.66 4.51 -2.27
N HIS A 255 6.72 3.84 -3.43
CA HIS A 255 6.57 2.40 -3.56
C HIS A 255 7.92 1.72 -3.81
N PHE A 256 8.86 1.92 -2.91
CA PHE A 256 10.23 1.45 -3.04
C PHE A 256 10.32 -0.05 -3.36
N GLY A 257 10.93 -0.36 -4.49
CA GLY A 257 11.03 -1.74 -5.04
C GLY A 257 12.40 -2.39 -4.90
N GLY A 258 13.38 -1.71 -4.29
CA GLY A 258 14.70 -2.26 -4.00
C GLY A 258 14.73 -3.16 -2.77
N ALA A 259 15.77 -3.95 -2.62
CA ALA A 259 16.06 -4.57 -1.34
C ALA A 259 16.40 -3.48 -0.32
N ASN A 260 15.78 -3.52 0.85
CA ASN A 260 16.13 -2.59 1.93
C ASN A 260 17.60 -2.76 2.34
N PHE A 261 18.20 -1.73 2.95
CA PHE A 261 19.60 -1.75 3.42
C PHE A 261 19.96 -2.96 4.30
N ASN A 262 18.97 -3.56 4.97
CA ASN A 262 19.14 -4.76 5.79
C ASN A 262 18.98 -6.08 5.01
N GLY A 263 18.87 -6.02 3.67
CA GLY A 263 18.67 -7.19 2.82
C GLY A 263 17.25 -7.75 2.85
N SER A 264 16.29 -7.05 3.46
CA SER A 264 14.89 -7.47 3.42
C SER A 264 14.30 -7.31 2.03
N VAL A 265 13.32 -8.16 1.71
CA VAL A 265 12.65 -8.21 0.40
C VAL A 265 11.85 -6.92 0.18
N ALA A 266 11.80 -6.46 -1.06
CA ALA A 266 11.02 -5.30 -1.48
C ALA A 266 9.55 -5.42 -1.05
N LEU A 267 9.09 -4.51 -0.19
CA LEU A 267 7.70 -4.45 0.26
C LEU A 267 6.83 -3.57 -0.64
N MET A 268 7.44 -2.84 -1.56
CA MET A 268 6.75 -1.94 -2.49
C MET A 268 5.91 -0.88 -1.76
N THR A 269 6.44 -0.36 -0.67
CA THR A 269 5.90 0.73 0.16
C THR A 269 6.99 1.25 1.08
N ASP A 270 6.99 2.54 1.32
CA ASP A 270 7.80 3.21 2.35
C ASP A 270 7.04 3.41 3.67
N PHE A 271 5.74 3.03 3.70
CA PHE A 271 4.81 3.21 4.81
C PHE A 271 4.54 4.68 5.19
N THR A 272 4.96 5.66 4.40
CA THR A 272 4.67 7.08 4.64
C THR A 272 3.21 7.42 4.30
N TYR A 273 2.84 8.68 4.50
CA TYR A 273 1.50 9.19 4.27
C TYR A 273 1.51 10.30 3.23
N GLN A 274 0.71 10.17 2.18
CA GLN A 274 0.67 11.10 1.07
C GLN A 274 -0.75 11.63 0.83
N ALA A 275 -0.86 12.89 0.43
CA ALA A 275 -2.10 13.57 0.10
C ALA A 275 -2.23 13.68 -1.43
N ILE A 276 -2.77 12.64 -2.07
CA ILE A 276 -2.78 12.52 -3.55
C ILE A 276 -4.05 13.07 -4.20
N GLY A 277 -5.00 13.60 -3.42
CA GLY A 277 -6.21 14.22 -3.96
C GLY A 277 -7.13 13.25 -4.69
N ALA A 278 -7.32 12.03 -4.19
CA ALA A 278 -8.26 11.08 -4.79
C ALA A 278 -9.64 11.71 -4.97
N PRO A 279 -10.35 11.45 -6.09
CA PRO A 279 -11.72 11.94 -6.27
C PRO A 279 -12.67 11.38 -5.22
N ARG A 280 -13.68 12.17 -4.84
CA ARG A 280 -14.74 11.73 -3.93
C ARG A 280 -15.54 10.61 -4.54
N ASN A 281 -15.65 9.50 -3.83
CA ASN A 281 -16.45 8.37 -4.27
C ASN A 281 -17.90 8.54 -3.80
N ASP A 282 -18.70 9.24 -4.58
CA ASP A 282 -20.11 9.52 -4.31
C ASP A 282 -21.01 9.29 -5.54
N ALA A 283 -22.28 9.63 -5.40
CA ALA A 283 -23.28 9.47 -6.45
C ALA A 283 -23.13 10.50 -7.62
N GLN A 284 -22.21 11.45 -7.54
CA GLN A 284 -21.95 12.37 -8.64
C GLN A 284 -21.16 11.73 -9.78
N ILE A 285 -20.43 10.64 -9.49
CA ILE A 285 -19.74 9.86 -10.52
C ILE A 285 -20.80 9.14 -11.36
N PRO A 286 -20.90 9.43 -12.68
CA PRO A 286 -21.91 8.80 -13.53
C PRO A 286 -21.78 7.28 -13.58
N GLY A 287 -22.89 6.59 -13.27
CA GLY A 287 -22.90 5.13 -13.29
C GLY A 287 -22.13 4.46 -12.15
N ASN A 288 -21.72 5.19 -11.10
CA ASN A 288 -21.07 4.60 -9.93
C ASN A 288 -21.99 3.57 -9.25
N PRO A 289 -21.65 2.27 -9.29
CA PRO A 289 -22.52 1.24 -8.72
C PRO A 289 -22.45 1.19 -7.19
N ASN A 290 -21.38 1.74 -6.59
CA ASN A 290 -21.07 1.57 -5.17
C ASN A 290 -20.50 2.86 -4.56
N PRO A 291 -21.24 3.98 -4.52
CA PRO A 291 -20.81 5.17 -3.82
C PRO A 291 -20.69 4.87 -2.32
N ILE A 292 -19.73 5.53 -1.65
CA ILE A 292 -19.59 5.40 -0.20
C ILE A 292 -20.76 6.07 0.49
N PRO A 293 -21.55 5.36 1.34
CA PRO A 293 -22.75 5.93 1.93
C PRO A 293 -22.53 7.20 2.76
N SER A 294 -21.42 7.29 3.51
CA SER A 294 -21.09 8.50 4.27
C SER A 294 -20.88 9.73 3.38
N ASN A 295 -20.47 9.54 2.12
CA ASN A 295 -20.25 10.60 1.16
C ASN A 295 -21.56 11.22 0.60
N ALA A 296 -22.72 10.62 0.89
CA ALA A 296 -24.02 11.27 0.65
C ALA A 296 -24.21 12.54 1.49
N ASN A 297 -23.52 12.64 2.63
CA ASN A 297 -23.43 13.87 3.41
C ASN A 297 -22.28 14.73 2.85
N SER A 298 -22.61 15.84 2.21
CA SER A 298 -21.63 16.78 1.63
C SER A 298 -20.72 17.46 2.66
N ALA A 299 -21.06 17.41 3.94
CA ALA A 299 -20.25 17.92 5.04
C ALA A 299 -19.30 16.87 5.63
N TYR A 300 -19.43 15.59 5.22
CA TYR A 300 -18.53 14.53 5.64
C TYR A 300 -17.32 14.46 4.71
N TYR A 301 -16.14 14.46 5.28
CA TYR A 301 -14.88 14.23 4.56
C TYR A 301 -14.02 13.25 5.32
N ASP A 302 -13.49 12.26 4.64
CA ASP A 302 -12.43 11.41 5.16
C ASP A 302 -11.07 12.08 4.92
N MET A 303 -10.51 12.65 5.97
CA MET A 303 -9.27 13.42 5.91
C MET A 303 -8.03 12.61 6.34
N GLY A 304 -8.11 11.28 6.31
CA GLY A 304 -6.98 10.42 6.67
C GLY A 304 -6.48 10.64 8.09
N LEU A 305 -5.23 11.08 8.26
CA LEU A 305 -4.61 11.33 9.57
C LEU A 305 -5.38 12.34 10.43
N CYS A 306 -6.14 13.26 9.83
CA CYS A 306 -6.93 14.27 10.55
C CYS A 306 -8.34 13.82 10.97
N GLY A 307 -8.78 12.63 10.55
CA GLY A 307 -10.11 12.14 10.93
C GLY A 307 -11.12 12.06 9.78
N PRO A 308 -12.39 11.81 10.06
CA PRO A 308 -12.98 11.67 11.41
C PRO A 308 -12.72 10.33 12.08
N LEU A 309 -12.09 9.36 11.39
CA LEU A 309 -11.86 8.02 11.92
C LEU A 309 -10.55 7.94 12.74
N ALA A 310 -9.56 8.77 12.42
CA ALA A 310 -8.32 8.89 13.16
C ALA A 310 -8.44 9.90 14.31
N THR A 311 -7.70 9.64 15.38
CA THR A 311 -7.54 10.59 16.51
C THR A 311 -6.10 11.09 16.64
N ILE A 312 -5.23 10.73 15.68
CA ILE A 312 -3.79 11.00 15.77
C ILE A 312 -3.52 12.50 15.61
N HIS A 313 -4.06 13.11 14.55
CA HIS A 313 -3.91 14.52 14.24
C HIS A 313 -5.25 15.21 14.00
N PRO A 314 -6.09 15.41 15.05
CA PRO A 314 -7.34 16.15 14.87
C PRO A 314 -7.05 17.59 14.39
N PRO A 315 -7.83 18.14 13.45
CA PRO A 315 -7.66 19.50 12.96
C PRO A 315 -7.68 20.53 14.12
N GLY A 316 -6.83 21.54 14.05
CA GLY A 316 -6.77 22.62 15.06
C GLY A 316 -6.09 22.23 16.37
N THR A 317 -5.48 21.04 16.48
CA THR A 317 -4.70 20.67 17.67
C THR A 317 -3.26 21.17 17.56
N ALA A 318 -2.61 21.43 18.71
CA ALA A 318 -1.24 21.94 18.75
C ALA A 318 -0.20 21.00 18.08
N ASN A 319 -0.53 19.70 17.98
CA ASN A 319 0.29 18.71 17.29
C ASN A 319 0.02 18.68 15.78
N SER A 320 -0.98 19.40 15.29
CA SER A 320 -1.20 19.60 13.86
C SER A 320 -0.10 20.47 13.22
N GLY A 321 0.91 20.83 14.03
CA GLY A 321 2.11 21.51 13.66
C GLY A 321 1.90 22.54 12.57
N GLY A 322 1.44 23.75 12.90
CA GLY A 322 1.50 24.89 11.98
C GLY A 322 2.96 25.15 11.58
N GLY A 323 3.55 24.21 10.86
CA GLY A 323 4.85 24.30 10.23
C GLY A 323 4.66 24.35 8.73
N ALA A 324 5.68 24.83 8.04
CA ALA A 324 5.73 24.70 6.60
C ALA A 324 5.54 23.22 6.23
N ASP A 325 4.69 22.93 5.27
CA ASP A 325 4.67 21.63 4.63
C ASP A 325 6.12 21.28 4.27
N GLN A 326 6.58 20.13 4.73
CA GLN A 326 7.99 19.76 4.57
C GLN A 326 8.39 19.57 3.10
N PHE A 327 7.42 19.41 2.20
CA PHE A 327 7.65 19.26 0.77
C PHE A 327 7.55 20.59 0.03
N THR A 328 6.60 21.44 0.35
CA THR A 328 6.40 22.72 -0.34
C THR A 328 7.00 23.92 0.37
N GLY A 329 7.37 23.79 1.64
CA GLY A 329 7.82 24.92 2.48
C GLY A 329 6.72 25.96 2.74
N VAL A 330 5.50 25.72 2.29
CA VAL A 330 4.34 26.61 2.45
C VAL A 330 3.72 26.36 3.82
N ASN A 331 3.40 27.42 4.54
CA ASN A 331 2.70 27.34 5.81
C ASN A 331 1.23 27.00 5.54
N VAL A 332 0.86 25.71 5.66
CA VAL A 332 -0.50 25.22 5.47
C VAL A 332 -1.13 24.86 6.81
N PRO A 333 -2.43 25.13 7.02
CA PRO A 333 -3.10 24.70 8.22
C PRO A 333 -3.26 23.17 8.21
N ASP A 334 -2.92 22.53 9.34
CA ASP A 334 -3.10 21.10 9.54
C ASP A 334 -2.53 20.24 8.38
N PRO A 335 -1.18 20.22 8.18
CA PRO A 335 -0.53 19.62 7.00
C PRO A 335 -0.77 18.11 6.84
N TYR A 336 -1.30 17.46 7.86
CA TYR A 336 -1.63 16.03 7.83
C TYR A 336 -3.01 15.71 7.24
N CYS A 337 -3.87 16.74 7.04
CA CYS A 337 -5.21 16.52 6.53
C CYS A 337 -5.20 16.17 5.04
N GLY A 338 -5.86 15.06 4.70
CA GLY A 338 -5.87 14.49 3.36
C GLY A 338 -4.81 13.40 3.13
N ARG A 339 -3.94 13.12 4.11
CA ARG A 339 -2.87 12.14 3.98
C ARG A 339 -3.33 10.74 4.39
N PHE A 340 -3.05 9.78 3.50
CA PHE A 340 -3.31 8.36 3.67
C PHE A 340 -2.03 7.55 3.48
N LYS A 341 -1.92 6.43 4.20
CA LYS A 341 -0.73 5.59 4.15
C LYS A 341 -0.52 4.98 2.77
N VAL A 342 0.72 5.03 2.29
CA VAL A 342 1.17 4.36 1.08
C VAL A 342 1.03 2.84 1.25
N PRO A 343 0.17 2.16 0.47
CA PRO A 343 -0.01 0.72 0.58
C PRO A 343 1.11 -0.04 -0.13
N THR A 344 1.35 -1.27 0.30
CA THR A 344 2.16 -2.19 -0.52
C THR A 344 1.51 -2.42 -1.89
N LEU A 345 2.33 -2.48 -2.94
CA LEU A 345 1.88 -2.88 -4.28
C LEU A 345 2.01 -4.40 -4.52
N ARG A 346 2.52 -5.15 -3.53
CA ARG A 346 2.50 -6.62 -3.63
C ARG A 346 1.07 -7.10 -3.78
N ASN A 347 0.84 -7.95 -4.76
CA ASN A 347 -0.50 -8.46 -5.13
C ASN A 347 -1.48 -7.37 -5.60
N VAL A 348 -1.01 -6.20 -6.03
CA VAL A 348 -1.89 -5.10 -6.46
C VAL A 348 -2.82 -5.51 -7.61
N SER A 349 -2.37 -6.39 -8.50
CA SER A 349 -3.17 -6.90 -9.63
C SER A 349 -4.33 -7.82 -9.24
N THR A 350 -4.36 -8.32 -7.99
CA THR A 350 -5.52 -9.08 -7.48
C THR A 350 -6.66 -8.18 -7.01
N ARG A 351 -6.45 -6.86 -6.96
CA ARG A 351 -7.44 -5.89 -6.47
C ARG A 351 -8.33 -5.40 -7.61
N THR A 352 -9.56 -5.10 -7.23
CA THR A 352 -10.59 -4.54 -8.13
C THR A 352 -11.18 -3.23 -7.61
N ALA A 353 -10.67 -2.72 -6.47
CA ALA A 353 -10.97 -1.40 -5.95
C ALA A 353 -9.68 -0.78 -5.37
N PHE A 354 -9.39 0.46 -5.72
CA PHE A 354 -8.12 1.13 -5.44
C PHE A 354 -8.34 2.44 -4.70
N PHE A 355 -7.29 2.93 -4.04
CA PHE A 355 -7.26 4.01 -3.08
C PHE A 355 -8.04 3.69 -1.79
N HIS A 356 -7.96 4.59 -0.82
CA HIS A 356 -8.62 4.43 0.47
C HIS A 356 -10.15 4.37 0.35
N ASN A 357 -10.70 5.07 -0.64
CA ASN A 357 -12.14 5.18 -0.90
C ASN A 357 -12.66 4.25 -2.02
N GLY A 358 -11.80 3.43 -2.62
CA GLY A 358 -12.17 2.46 -3.65
C GLY A 358 -12.74 3.06 -4.93
N VAL A 359 -12.43 4.32 -5.25
CA VAL A 359 -13.03 5.06 -6.37
C VAL A 359 -12.64 4.50 -7.74
N PHE A 360 -11.48 3.88 -7.88
CA PHE A 360 -11.02 3.29 -9.15
C PHE A 360 -11.15 1.78 -9.14
N HIS A 361 -11.46 1.20 -10.30
CA HIS A 361 -11.74 -0.23 -10.44
C HIS A 361 -10.78 -0.97 -11.38
N SER A 362 -9.73 -0.30 -11.86
CA SER A 362 -8.67 -0.91 -12.67
C SER A 362 -7.33 -0.18 -12.50
N LEU A 363 -6.23 -0.89 -12.71
CA LEU A 363 -4.89 -0.27 -12.76
C LEU A 363 -4.78 0.73 -13.91
N VAL A 364 -5.53 0.55 -15.00
CA VAL A 364 -5.59 1.53 -16.10
C VAL A 364 -6.15 2.86 -15.59
N GLN A 365 -7.23 2.84 -14.79
CA GLN A 365 -7.77 4.06 -14.18
C GLN A 365 -6.77 4.71 -13.23
N VAL A 366 -6.15 3.92 -12.33
CA VAL A 366 -5.17 4.40 -11.35
C VAL A 366 -4.00 5.10 -12.04
N LEU A 367 -3.37 4.46 -13.04
CA LEU A 367 -2.21 5.02 -13.72
C LEU A 367 -2.56 6.23 -14.59
N ASN A 368 -3.74 6.22 -15.23
CA ASN A 368 -4.22 7.40 -15.95
C ASN A 368 -4.58 8.55 -15.00
N PHE A 369 -5.11 8.27 -13.81
CA PHE A 369 -5.33 9.29 -12.79
C PHE A 369 -4.00 9.97 -12.43
N TYR A 370 -2.99 9.23 -12.06
CA TYR A 370 -1.67 9.79 -11.79
C TYR A 370 -1.10 10.56 -13.00
N ASN A 371 -1.31 10.03 -14.20
CA ASN A 371 -0.78 10.62 -15.43
C ASN A 371 -1.48 11.91 -15.85
N THR A 372 -2.76 12.09 -15.50
CA THR A 372 -3.60 13.18 -16.00
C THR A 372 -4.38 13.95 -14.92
N ARG A 373 -4.16 13.67 -13.63
CA ARG A 373 -4.83 14.39 -12.52
C ARG A 373 -4.69 15.91 -12.66
N ASP A 374 -3.50 16.37 -12.99
CA ASP A 374 -3.19 17.80 -13.06
C ASP A 374 -3.38 18.36 -14.46
N THR A 375 -3.10 17.57 -15.50
CA THR A 375 -3.23 18.02 -16.89
C THR A 375 -4.67 18.01 -17.42
N ASN A 376 -5.49 17.06 -16.95
CA ASN A 376 -6.88 16.90 -17.35
C ASN A 376 -7.79 16.62 -16.15
N PRO A 377 -7.88 17.55 -15.19
CA PRO A 377 -8.63 17.34 -13.95
C PRO A 377 -10.12 17.05 -14.19
N GLU A 378 -10.68 17.50 -15.31
CA GLU A 378 -12.04 17.26 -15.75
C GLU A 378 -12.37 15.76 -15.98
N TYR A 379 -11.37 14.92 -16.17
CA TYR A 379 -11.59 13.46 -16.24
C TYR A 379 -11.93 12.85 -14.88
N TRP A 380 -11.51 13.48 -13.81
CA TRP A 380 -11.47 12.90 -12.48
C TRP A 380 -12.40 13.58 -11.48
N TYR A 381 -12.71 14.85 -11.69
CA TYR A 381 -13.50 15.66 -10.77
C TYR A 381 -14.74 16.21 -11.45
N PRO A 382 -15.86 16.40 -10.72
CA PRO A 382 -17.06 17.01 -11.29
C PRO A 382 -16.77 18.42 -11.79
N SER A 383 -17.29 18.76 -12.96
CA SER A 383 -17.14 20.09 -13.53
C SER A 383 -18.29 20.99 -13.12
N THR A 384 -17.98 22.26 -12.85
CA THR A 384 -18.93 23.32 -12.60
C THR A 384 -18.87 24.36 -13.73
N GLY A 385 -20.03 24.81 -14.20
CA GLY A 385 -20.11 25.74 -15.34
C GLY A 385 -19.83 25.05 -16.68
N GLY A 386 -19.80 25.82 -17.73
CA GLY A 386 -19.56 25.36 -19.09
C GLY A 386 -20.83 24.87 -19.83
N ASP A 387 -20.73 24.75 -21.14
CA ASP A 387 -21.81 24.27 -22.01
C ASP A 387 -21.80 22.76 -22.07
N THR A 388 -22.75 22.13 -21.36
CA THR A 388 -22.90 20.67 -21.35
C THR A 388 -23.60 20.11 -22.60
N SER A 389 -24.01 20.96 -23.53
CA SER A 389 -24.70 20.53 -24.75
C SER A 389 -23.76 19.87 -25.78
N GLN A 390 -22.46 20.07 -25.65
CA GLN A 390 -21.42 19.48 -26.52
C GLN A 390 -20.45 18.66 -25.67
N MET A 391 -20.86 17.46 -25.29
CA MET A 391 -19.98 16.52 -24.60
C MET A 391 -18.95 15.95 -25.57
N VAL A 392 -17.68 16.17 -25.32
CA VAL A 392 -16.60 15.48 -26.03
C VAL A 392 -16.53 14.05 -25.52
N GLN A 393 -16.28 13.10 -26.41
CA GLN A 393 -16.17 11.69 -26.04
C GLN A 393 -14.93 11.49 -25.15
N ASN A 394 -15.17 11.05 -23.93
CA ASN A 394 -14.12 10.80 -22.95
C ASN A 394 -13.32 9.55 -23.24
N PRO A 395 -12.06 9.50 -22.81
CA PRO A 395 -11.35 8.26 -22.65
C PRO A 395 -12.13 7.31 -21.74
N SER A 396 -12.12 6.02 -22.08
CA SER A 396 -12.87 4.99 -21.33
C SER A 396 -12.45 4.83 -19.87
N PHE A 397 -11.31 5.38 -19.49
CA PHE A 397 -10.81 5.36 -18.11
C PHE A 397 -11.30 6.52 -17.24
N ALA A 398 -11.83 7.60 -17.83
CA ALA A 398 -12.28 8.79 -17.10
C ALA A 398 -13.51 8.49 -16.22
N LEU A 399 -13.59 9.15 -15.06
CA LEU A 399 -14.75 9.04 -14.16
C LEU A 399 -15.90 9.95 -14.59
N PHE A 400 -15.58 11.12 -15.14
CA PHE A 400 -16.59 12.10 -15.55
C PHE A 400 -16.57 12.32 -17.05
N PRO A 401 -17.73 12.58 -17.67
CA PRO A 401 -17.78 13.03 -19.05
C PRO A 401 -17.17 14.43 -19.17
N GLN A 402 -16.41 14.67 -20.23
CA GLN A 402 -15.85 16.00 -20.48
C GLN A 402 -16.97 17.01 -20.71
N ALA A 403 -16.98 18.06 -19.91
CA ALA A 403 -17.74 19.25 -20.25
C ALA A 403 -17.06 20.00 -21.41
N ALA A 404 -17.85 20.68 -22.23
CA ALA A 404 -17.37 21.58 -23.27
C ALA A 404 -16.51 22.70 -22.66
N SER A 405 -15.78 23.41 -23.53
CA SER A 405 -14.89 24.50 -23.17
C SER A 405 -15.49 25.48 -22.15
N GLY A 406 -14.72 25.84 -21.12
CA GLY A 406 -15.11 26.82 -20.10
C GLY A 406 -15.62 26.23 -18.79
N ALA A 407 -15.71 24.91 -18.65
CA ALA A 407 -15.98 24.26 -17.37
C ALA A 407 -14.72 24.27 -16.50
N THR A 408 -14.93 24.41 -15.19
CA THR A 408 -13.87 24.30 -14.19
C THR A 408 -14.09 23.02 -13.37
N ALA A 409 -13.08 22.17 -13.31
CA ALA A 409 -13.12 20.98 -12.48
C ALA A 409 -13.03 21.35 -10.99
N ALA A 410 -13.92 20.79 -10.17
CA ALA A 410 -13.88 20.91 -8.72
C ALA A 410 -12.80 19.97 -8.14
N ARG A 411 -11.52 20.33 -8.39
CA ARG A 411 -10.36 19.50 -7.98
C ARG A 411 -10.39 19.22 -6.49
N PHE A 412 -9.92 18.04 -6.14
CA PHE A 412 -9.73 17.60 -4.74
C PHE A 412 -11.02 17.64 -3.91
N ASN A 413 -12.14 17.30 -4.54
CA ASN A 413 -13.49 17.40 -3.98
C ASN A 413 -13.75 16.42 -2.80
N ASP A 414 -12.82 15.53 -2.46
CA ASP A 414 -12.86 14.67 -1.26
C ASP A 414 -12.15 15.29 -0.04
N LEU A 415 -11.79 16.58 -0.13
CA LEU A 415 -11.15 17.31 0.96
C LEU A 415 -11.79 18.71 1.11
N PRO A 416 -12.03 19.19 2.35
CA PRO A 416 -12.50 20.56 2.58
C PRO A 416 -11.57 21.59 1.92
N ALA A 417 -12.14 22.67 1.37
CA ALA A 417 -11.41 23.66 0.59
C ALA A 417 -10.18 24.24 1.33
N GLN A 418 -10.28 24.40 2.66
CA GLN A 418 -9.17 24.92 3.48
C GLN A 418 -7.97 24.01 3.57
N PHE A 419 -8.12 22.72 3.27
CA PHE A 419 -7.04 21.72 3.32
C PHE A 419 -6.59 21.25 1.92
N GLN A 420 -7.20 21.75 0.85
CA GLN A 420 -6.83 21.36 -0.51
C GLN A 420 -5.40 21.77 -0.89
N GLY A 421 -4.84 22.78 -0.21
CA GLY A 421 -3.43 23.14 -0.32
C GLY A 421 -2.44 22.12 0.25
N ASN A 422 -2.93 21.07 0.94
CA ASN A 422 -2.09 19.98 1.43
C ASN A 422 -1.86 18.89 0.37
N ILE A 423 -2.54 18.98 -0.79
CA ILE A 423 -2.40 17.98 -1.85
C ILE A 423 -1.03 18.12 -2.51
N ASP A 424 -0.30 17.01 -2.57
CA ASP A 424 1.00 16.90 -3.23
C ASP A 424 0.76 16.93 -4.76
N GLU A 425 0.67 18.13 -5.34
CA GLU A 425 0.42 18.31 -6.79
C GLU A 425 1.63 17.89 -7.62
N GLU A 426 2.82 17.93 -7.05
CA GLU A 426 4.08 17.53 -7.66
C GLU A 426 4.19 16.00 -7.81
N LEU A 427 3.50 15.25 -6.97
CA LEU A 427 3.52 13.78 -6.96
C LEU A 427 2.24 13.21 -7.61
N PRO A 428 2.34 12.08 -8.30
CA PRO A 428 3.53 11.27 -8.59
C PRO A 428 4.30 11.67 -9.85
N LEU A 429 3.75 12.52 -10.72
CA LEU A 429 4.31 12.79 -12.04
C LEU A 429 4.61 14.26 -12.32
N GLY A 430 4.63 15.11 -11.31
CA GLY A 430 4.95 16.55 -11.43
C GLY A 430 6.43 16.88 -11.46
N GLN A 431 7.30 15.90 -11.28
CA GLN A 431 8.72 16.13 -11.04
C GLN A 431 9.48 16.72 -12.23
N GLY A 432 10.38 17.66 -11.94
CA GLY A 432 11.36 18.16 -12.89
C GLY A 432 10.93 19.34 -13.78
N GLN A 433 9.74 19.90 -13.58
CA GLN A 433 9.33 21.11 -14.31
C GLN A 433 9.69 22.36 -13.49
N THR A 434 10.66 23.12 -13.93
CA THR A 434 10.83 24.52 -13.51
C THR A 434 9.84 25.39 -14.29
N ASP A 435 9.22 26.38 -13.65
CA ASP A 435 8.44 27.37 -14.37
C ASP A 435 9.33 28.15 -15.35
N ALA A 436 8.70 28.85 -16.32
CA ALA A 436 9.41 29.66 -17.29
C ALA A 436 10.22 30.82 -16.66
N GLY A 437 10.04 31.08 -15.37
CA GLY A 437 10.77 32.06 -14.56
C GLY A 437 11.93 31.48 -13.76
N GLY A 438 12.15 30.16 -13.80
CA GLY A 438 13.20 29.48 -13.04
C GLY A 438 12.92 29.40 -11.54
N THR A 439 11.68 29.61 -11.10
CA THR A 439 11.24 29.42 -9.73
C THR A 439 10.91 27.93 -9.55
N THR A 440 11.62 27.28 -8.67
CA THR A 440 11.30 25.93 -8.19
C THR A 440 10.46 26.06 -6.93
N ALA A 441 9.46 25.19 -6.75
CA ALA A 441 8.90 24.95 -5.43
C ALA A 441 10.04 24.59 -4.46
N ALA A 442 9.82 24.68 -3.16
CA ALA A 442 10.88 24.46 -2.17
C ALA A 442 11.56 23.09 -2.30
N ASP A 443 10.88 22.12 -2.91
CA ASP A 443 11.36 20.77 -3.26
C ASP A 443 11.84 20.62 -4.72
N GLY A 444 11.76 21.71 -5.55
CA GLY A 444 12.22 21.70 -6.92
C GLY A 444 11.24 21.18 -7.96
N ALA A 445 10.01 20.84 -7.59
CA ALA A 445 8.98 20.31 -8.48
C ALA A 445 7.77 21.25 -8.56
N LEU A 446 7.15 21.34 -9.73
CA LEU A 446 5.91 22.08 -9.97
C LEU A 446 4.84 21.17 -10.56
N PRO A 447 3.56 21.41 -10.26
CA PRO A 447 2.48 20.70 -10.90
C PRO A 447 2.51 20.94 -12.41
N ARG A 448 2.18 19.90 -13.18
CA ARG A 448 2.11 20.03 -14.63
C ARG A 448 0.94 20.94 -15.02
N PRO A 449 1.15 21.86 -15.99
CA PRO A 449 0.10 22.77 -16.41
C PRO A 449 -1.15 22.03 -16.93
N VAL A 450 -2.32 22.55 -16.63
CA VAL A 450 -3.59 22.04 -17.17
C VAL A 450 -3.53 22.05 -18.70
N HIS A 451 -4.00 20.99 -19.33
CA HIS A 451 -3.96 20.72 -20.78
C HIS A 451 -2.55 20.55 -21.37
N SER A 452 -1.51 20.42 -20.54
CA SER A 452 -0.21 19.95 -21.05
C SER A 452 -0.27 18.46 -21.41
N ALA A 453 0.69 17.99 -22.21
CA ALA A 453 0.76 16.59 -22.60
C ALA A 453 0.98 15.69 -21.36
N PRO A 454 0.29 14.54 -21.26
CA PRO A 454 0.58 13.53 -20.26
C PRO A 454 2.02 13.04 -20.37
N GLN A 455 2.65 12.69 -19.25
CA GLN A 455 4.04 12.22 -19.22
C GLN A 455 4.20 10.81 -19.77
N MET A 456 3.26 9.92 -19.43
CA MET A 456 3.25 8.55 -19.92
C MET A 456 2.35 8.41 -21.15
N THR A 457 2.86 7.72 -22.16
CA THR A 457 2.05 7.25 -23.29
C THR A 457 1.16 6.06 -22.88
N PRO A 458 0.12 5.70 -23.66
CA PRO A 458 -0.64 4.48 -23.41
C PRO A 458 0.21 3.20 -23.37
N GLN A 459 1.31 3.15 -24.12
CA GLN A 459 2.26 2.03 -24.08
C GLN A 459 3.04 2.00 -22.76
N ASP A 460 3.47 3.15 -22.25
CA ASP A 460 4.16 3.23 -20.95
C ASP A 460 3.25 2.76 -19.81
N ILE A 461 1.97 3.16 -19.85
CA ILE A 461 0.96 2.68 -18.88
C ILE A 461 0.81 1.16 -18.96
N ALA A 462 0.72 0.60 -20.18
CA ALA A 462 0.64 -0.84 -20.36
C ALA A 462 1.90 -1.56 -19.84
N ASP A 463 3.08 -1.01 -20.08
CA ASP A 463 4.36 -1.58 -19.61
C ASP A 463 4.46 -1.52 -18.06
N VAL A 464 4.03 -0.42 -17.42
CA VAL A 464 3.97 -0.35 -15.96
C VAL A 464 2.99 -1.38 -15.39
N ILE A 465 1.81 -1.58 -16.01
CA ILE A 465 0.86 -2.64 -15.60
C ILE A 465 1.53 -4.01 -15.72
N CYS A 466 2.27 -4.27 -16.80
CA CYS A 466 3.03 -5.51 -16.96
C CYS A 466 3.99 -5.76 -15.80
N PHE A 467 4.73 -4.72 -15.40
CA PHE A 467 5.60 -4.81 -14.23
C PHE A 467 4.79 -5.08 -12.94
N LEU A 468 3.70 -4.35 -12.68
CA LEU A 468 2.87 -4.53 -11.49
C LEU A 468 2.29 -5.95 -11.39
N ASN A 469 1.97 -6.60 -12.51
CA ASN A 469 1.51 -7.99 -12.54
C ASN A 469 2.58 -8.96 -12.01
N THR A 470 3.88 -8.64 -12.20
CA THR A 470 4.98 -9.47 -11.67
C THR A 470 5.06 -9.50 -10.14
N LEU A 471 4.35 -8.61 -9.44
CA LEU A 471 4.31 -8.51 -7.98
C LEU A 471 3.28 -9.46 -7.33
N THR A 472 2.59 -10.28 -8.13
CA THR A 472 1.56 -11.20 -7.66
C THR A 472 2.20 -12.51 -7.18
N ASP A 473 1.89 -12.89 -5.94
CA ASP A 473 2.37 -14.12 -5.33
C ASP A 473 1.74 -15.38 -5.94
N GLY A 474 2.45 -16.50 -5.81
CA GLY A 474 2.02 -17.78 -6.34
C GLY A 474 2.39 -17.96 -7.82
N TYR A 475 3.31 -17.15 -8.33
CA TYR A 475 3.78 -17.27 -9.70
C TYR A 475 4.42 -18.64 -9.97
N GLN A 476 3.96 -19.28 -11.04
CA GLN A 476 4.53 -20.52 -11.55
C GLN A 476 5.21 -20.23 -12.89
N PRO A 477 6.53 -20.43 -12.99
CA PRO A 477 7.22 -20.24 -14.26
C PRO A 477 6.62 -21.15 -15.34
N PRO A 478 6.28 -20.63 -16.53
CA PRO A 478 5.80 -21.46 -17.62
C PRO A 478 6.89 -22.43 -18.08
N ALA A 479 6.50 -23.65 -18.49
CA ALA A 479 7.45 -24.65 -18.96
C ALA A 479 8.27 -24.19 -20.19
N THR A 480 7.71 -23.30 -21.00
CA THR A 480 8.42 -22.63 -22.11
C THR A 480 8.34 -21.13 -21.89
N PRO A 481 9.47 -20.41 -21.84
CA PRO A 481 9.47 -18.96 -21.72
C PRO A 481 8.63 -18.33 -22.85
N PRO A 482 7.87 -17.27 -22.57
CA PRO A 482 7.09 -16.60 -23.60
C PRO A 482 8.03 -16.00 -24.66
N THR A 483 7.73 -16.26 -25.93
CA THR A 483 8.51 -15.80 -27.07
C THR A 483 8.16 -14.38 -27.51
N SER A 484 7.07 -13.81 -27.00
CA SER A 484 6.64 -12.45 -27.32
C SER A 484 6.91 -11.50 -26.14
N GLY A 485 7.22 -10.23 -26.44
CA GLY A 485 7.41 -9.18 -25.44
C GLY A 485 6.11 -8.73 -24.73
N ALA A 486 5.02 -9.48 -24.87
CA ALA A 486 3.74 -9.22 -24.21
C ALA A 486 3.81 -9.57 -22.72
N CYS A 487 2.94 -8.92 -21.92
CA CYS A 487 2.72 -9.32 -20.53
C CYS A 487 2.29 -10.78 -20.46
N VAL A 488 2.89 -11.53 -19.56
CA VAL A 488 2.39 -12.85 -19.16
C VAL A 488 1.50 -12.60 -17.95
N ASN A 489 0.19 -12.74 -18.15
CA ASN A 489 -0.80 -12.73 -17.06
C ASN A 489 -0.77 -14.06 -16.32
#